data_ef645829223dc31a58fe8c047cc2acf7
#
_entry.id   ef645829223dc31a58fe8c047cc2acf7
#
_cell.length_a   1.000
_cell.length_b   1.000
_cell.length_c   1.000
_cell.angle_alpha   90.00
_cell.angle_beta   90.00
_cell.angle_gamma   90.00
#
_symmetry.space_group_name_H-M   'P 1'
#
loop_
_entity.id
_entity.type
_entity.pdbx_description
1 polymer ?
#
loop_
_entity_poly.entity_id
_entity_poly.type
_entity_poly.pdbx_seq_one_letter_code
_entity_poly.pdbx_strand_id
1 'polypeptide(L)'
;MVDGGHDLENALKRAAHMRGINLQQARPTIEAMRAAIGDYRELFRPQQSRLLQQQRELALQAMLAFTQFQPKLIGALVHGDGPLDAIRLLLFADTAEQVIVHLSDRHIPWQEAEVTLHYSGGRRVGRPALRFRAGEASIELIVLGLRSHSDPPRDPITGGRLETLSVDELNALIDQSPA
;
A
#
# COMPACT_ATOMS: atom_id res chain seq x y z
N MET A 1 14.10 13.16 3.24
CA MET A 1 15.02 12.50 4.17
C MET A 1 14.16 11.82 5.21
N VAL A 2 14.17 10.52 5.23
CA VAL A 2 13.08 9.65 5.72
C VAL A 2 13.21 9.31 7.19
N ASP A 3 12.10 9.45 7.91
CA ASP A 3 11.88 9.22 9.34
C ASP A 3 11.95 7.74 9.80
N GLY A 4 12.63 6.87 9.06
CA GLY A 4 12.82 5.47 9.44
C GLY A 4 13.61 5.25 10.75
N GLY A 5 14.29 6.27 11.24
CA GLY A 5 15.04 6.20 12.50
C GLY A 5 14.17 6.29 13.75
N HIS A 6 13.09 7.06 13.69
CA HIS A 6 12.19 7.25 14.84
C HIS A 6 11.30 6.02 15.11
N ASP A 7 10.90 5.30 14.08
CA ASP A 7 10.09 4.08 14.23
C ASP A 7 10.90 2.94 14.86
N LEU A 8 12.16 2.80 14.46
CA LEU A 8 13.07 1.79 15.02
C LEU A 8 13.38 2.07 16.49
N GLU A 9 13.61 3.34 16.84
CA GLU A 9 13.91 3.77 18.22
C GLU A 9 12.71 3.61 19.13
N ASN A 10 11.51 3.90 18.65
CA ASN A 10 10.27 3.70 19.42
C ASN A 10 9.94 2.21 19.59
N ALA A 11 10.16 1.38 18.58
CA ALA A 11 10.03 -0.08 18.66
C ALA A 11 11.02 -0.66 19.67
N LEU A 12 12.25 -0.17 19.69
CA LEU A 12 13.30 -0.56 20.63
C LEU A 12 12.95 -0.20 22.08
N LYS A 13 12.44 1.02 22.31
CA LYS A 13 11.99 1.49 23.64
C LYS A 13 10.84 0.64 24.17
N ARG A 14 9.87 0.27 23.32
CA ARG A 14 8.75 -0.60 23.71
C ARG A 14 9.19 -2.02 24.02
N ALA A 15 10.05 -2.63 23.19
CA ALA A 15 10.58 -3.97 23.42
C ALA A 15 11.43 -4.05 24.70
N ALA A 16 12.24 -3.04 24.98
CA ALA A 16 13.04 -2.95 26.20
C ALA A 16 12.18 -2.79 27.46
N HIS A 17 11.11 -1.98 27.38
CA HIS A 17 10.18 -1.78 28.49
C HIS A 17 9.42 -3.07 28.82
N MET A 18 9.00 -3.84 27.83
CA MET A 18 8.32 -5.13 28.02
C MET A 18 9.21 -6.20 28.67
N ARG A 19 10.53 -6.11 28.51
CA ARG A 19 11.51 -7.04 29.10
C ARG A 19 12.19 -6.52 30.38
N GLY A 20 11.81 -5.34 30.88
CA GLY A 20 12.40 -4.74 32.06
C GLY A 20 13.88 -4.36 31.91
N ILE A 21 14.32 -4.12 30.68
CA ILE A 21 15.72 -3.75 30.38
C ILE A 21 15.85 -2.23 30.45
N ASN A 22 16.74 -1.75 31.32
CA ASN A 22 17.04 -0.33 31.43
C ASN A 22 17.99 0.10 30.28
N LEU A 23 17.45 0.79 29.28
CA LEU A 23 18.18 1.24 28.07
C LEU A 23 19.32 2.22 28.38
N GLN A 24 19.34 2.82 29.57
CA GLN A 24 20.41 3.75 29.99
C GLN A 24 21.65 3.03 30.47
N GLN A 25 21.57 1.75 30.83
CA GLN A 25 22.68 0.97 31.36
C GLN A 25 23.25 -0.11 30.46
N ALA A 26 22.52 -0.50 29.39
CA ALA A 26 22.99 -1.50 28.45
C ALA A 26 22.81 -0.97 27.00
N ARG A 27 23.93 -0.77 26.29
CA ARG A 27 23.86 -0.70 24.82
C ARG A 27 23.45 -2.09 24.34
N PRO A 28 22.25 -2.30 23.79
CA PRO A 28 21.87 -3.62 23.31
C PRO A 28 22.84 -4.02 22.20
N THR A 29 23.36 -5.24 22.26
CA THR A 29 24.15 -5.78 21.16
C THR A 29 23.27 -5.89 19.92
N ILE A 30 23.88 -5.84 18.74
CA ILE A 30 23.15 -6.02 17.45
C ILE A 30 22.36 -7.35 17.47
N GLU A 31 22.88 -8.36 18.15
CA GLU A 31 22.22 -9.68 18.31
C GLU A 31 20.96 -9.61 19.20
N ALA A 32 21.02 -8.88 20.32
CA ALA A 32 19.86 -8.67 21.17
C ALA A 32 18.76 -7.85 20.46
N MET A 33 19.17 -6.93 19.62
CA MET A 33 18.27 -6.13 18.78
C MET A 33 17.59 -6.96 17.71
N ARG A 34 18.35 -7.84 17.01
CA ARG A 34 17.80 -8.78 16.02
C ARG A 34 16.84 -9.80 16.66
N ALA A 35 17.18 -10.32 17.85
CA ALA A 35 16.30 -11.23 18.59
C ALA A 35 14.99 -10.54 18.99
N ALA A 36 15.04 -9.31 19.54
CA ALA A 36 13.84 -8.55 19.91
C ALA A 36 12.95 -8.21 18.71
N ILE A 37 13.53 -7.91 17.56
CA ILE A 37 12.80 -7.69 16.30
C ILE A 37 12.19 -9.02 15.81
N GLY A 38 12.91 -10.12 15.96
CA GLY A 38 12.42 -11.47 15.60
C GLY A 38 11.19 -11.85 16.45
N ASP A 39 11.30 -11.73 17.76
CA ASP A 39 10.21 -12.03 18.71
C ASP A 39 8.99 -11.12 18.48
N TYR A 40 9.20 -9.84 18.19
CA TYR A 40 8.12 -8.91 17.84
C TYR A 40 7.41 -9.34 16.56
N ARG A 41 8.17 -9.71 15.52
CA ARG A 41 7.61 -10.20 14.26
C ARG A 41 6.83 -11.50 14.44
N GLU A 42 7.31 -12.44 15.25
CA GLU A 42 6.60 -13.71 15.52
C GLU A 42 5.27 -13.49 16.26
N LEU A 43 5.22 -12.56 17.21
CA LEU A 43 4.00 -12.24 17.96
C LEU A 43 2.93 -11.54 17.12
N PHE A 44 3.34 -10.68 16.19
CA PHE A 44 2.40 -9.86 15.40
C PHE A 44 2.18 -10.37 13.97
N ARG A 45 2.99 -11.32 13.50
CA ARG A 45 2.86 -11.93 12.17
C ARG A 45 1.47 -12.47 11.86
N PRO A 46 0.81 -13.24 12.76
CA PRO A 46 -0.51 -13.78 12.45
C PRO A 46 -1.58 -12.71 12.27
N GLN A 47 -1.56 -11.66 13.09
CA GLN A 47 -2.51 -10.54 12.97
C GLN A 47 -2.26 -9.72 11.73
N GLN A 48 -1.01 -9.43 11.41
CA GLN A 48 -0.62 -8.68 10.23
C GLN A 48 -0.93 -9.46 8.95
N SER A 49 -0.71 -10.78 8.94
CA SER A 49 -1.06 -11.65 7.82
C SER A 49 -2.57 -11.69 7.57
N ARG A 50 -3.38 -11.79 8.62
CA ARG A 50 -4.84 -11.75 8.51
C ARG A 50 -5.33 -10.40 7.99
N LEU A 51 -4.79 -9.31 8.51
CA LEU A 51 -5.14 -7.96 8.04
C LEU A 51 -4.76 -7.79 6.56
N LEU A 52 -3.57 -8.24 6.16
CA LEU A 52 -3.12 -8.19 4.77
C LEU A 52 -4.06 -8.98 3.86
N GLN A 53 -4.46 -10.19 4.27
CA GLN A 53 -5.40 -11.01 3.53
C GLN A 53 -6.75 -10.30 3.37
N GLN A 54 -7.33 -9.79 4.46
CA GLN A 54 -8.58 -9.03 4.43
C GLN A 54 -8.50 -7.80 3.51
N GLN A 55 -7.39 -7.05 3.58
CA GLN A 55 -7.20 -5.87 2.74
C GLN A 55 -7.03 -6.25 1.26
N ARG A 56 -6.38 -7.37 0.95
CA ARG A 56 -6.29 -7.88 -0.43
C ARG A 56 -7.64 -8.33 -0.99
N GLU A 57 -8.47 -8.98 -0.18
CA GLU A 57 -9.84 -9.36 -0.55
C GLU A 57 -10.70 -8.12 -0.84
N LEU A 58 -10.62 -7.09 0.00
CA LEU A 58 -11.28 -5.80 -0.23
C LEU A 58 -10.75 -5.09 -1.49
N ALA A 59 -9.44 -5.15 -1.71
CA ALA A 59 -8.82 -4.60 -2.91
C ALA A 59 -9.32 -5.32 -4.17
N LEU A 60 -9.45 -6.64 -4.13
CA LEU A 60 -10.00 -7.43 -5.23
C LEU A 60 -11.45 -7.03 -5.54
N GLN A 61 -12.30 -6.89 -4.53
CA GLN A 61 -13.68 -6.43 -4.70
C GLN A 61 -13.72 -5.02 -5.32
N ALA A 62 -12.89 -4.11 -4.85
CA ALA A 62 -12.78 -2.78 -5.42
C ALA A 62 -12.31 -2.84 -6.89
N MET A 63 -11.28 -3.63 -7.22
CA MET A 63 -10.80 -3.78 -8.59
C MET A 63 -11.89 -4.34 -9.51
N LEU A 64 -12.68 -5.32 -9.06
CA LEU A 64 -13.80 -5.86 -9.83
C LEU A 64 -14.87 -4.80 -10.12
N ALA A 65 -15.15 -3.89 -9.18
CA ALA A 65 -16.09 -2.80 -9.39
C ALA A 65 -15.62 -1.78 -10.45
N PHE A 66 -14.32 -1.71 -10.71
CA PHE A 66 -13.69 -0.79 -11.67
C PHE A 66 -13.05 -1.50 -12.87
N THR A 67 -13.47 -2.73 -13.18
CA THR A 67 -12.87 -3.57 -14.23
C THR A 67 -12.78 -2.86 -15.60
N GLN A 68 -13.74 -2.05 -15.97
CA GLN A 68 -13.77 -1.28 -17.23
C GLN A 68 -12.58 -0.31 -17.37
N PHE A 69 -11.96 0.08 -16.25
CA PHE A 69 -10.78 0.97 -16.20
C PHE A 69 -9.47 0.22 -16.03
N GLN A 70 -9.45 -1.10 -16.24
CA GLN A 70 -8.26 -1.96 -16.18
C GLN A 70 -7.43 -1.74 -14.89
N PRO A 71 -8.02 -1.92 -13.70
CA PRO A 71 -7.39 -1.56 -12.44
C PRO A 71 -6.09 -2.33 -12.20
N LYS A 72 -5.11 -1.65 -11.60
CA LYS A 72 -3.87 -2.25 -11.11
C LYS A 72 -3.68 -1.87 -9.65
N LEU A 73 -3.51 -2.86 -8.79
CA LEU A 73 -3.17 -2.64 -7.38
C LEU A 73 -1.70 -2.22 -7.27
N ILE A 74 -1.42 -1.22 -6.42
CA ILE A 74 -0.07 -0.73 -6.11
C ILE A 74 0.14 -0.57 -4.60
N GLY A 75 1.39 -0.41 -4.20
CA GLY A 75 1.77 -0.09 -2.82
C GLY A 75 1.90 -1.30 -1.91
N ALA A 76 1.72 -1.09 -0.61
CA ALA A 76 2.02 -2.07 0.44
C ALA A 76 1.32 -3.42 0.28
N LEU A 77 0.11 -3.44 -0.29
CA LEU A 77 -0.65 -4.68 -0.49
C LEU A 77 -0.06 -5.61 -1.56
N VAL A 78 0.78 -5.07 -2.46
CA VAL A 78 1.48 -5.88 -3.48
C VAL A 78 2.50 -6.79 -2.81
N HIS A 79 3.36 -6.23 -1.95
CA HIS A 79 4.46 -6.95 -1.29
C HIS A 79 4.10 -7.51 0.08
N GLY A 80 3.08 -6.94 0.73
CA GLY A 80 2.70 -7.29 2.10
C GLY A 80 3.57 -6.63 3.16
N ASP A 81 4.27 -5.56 2.81
CA ASP A 81 5.10 -4.76 3.68
C ASP A 81 4.65 -3.29 3.68
N GLY A 82 4.89 -2.61 4.80
CA GLY A 82 4.45 -1.22 4.98
C GLY A 82 3.05 -1.06 5.55
N PRO A 83 2.52 0.17 5.59
CA PRO A 83 1.22 0.47 6.16
C PRO A 83 0.08 -0.08 5.28
N LEU A 84 -0.85 -0.81 5.91
CA LEU A 84 -2.01 -1.43 5.25
C LEU A 84 -3.29 -0.58 5.42
N ASP A 85 -3.14 0.73 5.48
CA ASP A 85 -4.18 1.70 5.80
C ASP A 85 -5.00 2.16 4.58
N ALA A 86 -4.49 1.92 3.39
CA ALA A 86 -5.13 2.34 2.15
C ALA A 86 -4.94 1.34 1.01
N ILE A 87 -6.00 1.12 0.27
CA ILE A 87 -6.02 0.39 -1.00
C ILE A 87 -5.78 1.40 -2.12
N ARG A 88 -4.68 1.26 -2.86
CA ARG A 88 -4.32 2.17 -3.95
C ARG A 88 -4.43 1.47 -5.29
N LEU A 89 -5.24 2.03 -6.18
CA LEU A 89 -5.47 1.49 -7.51
C LEU A 89 -5.08 2.51 -8.58
N LEU A 90 -4.31 2.07 -9.58
CA LEU A 90 -4.18 2.77 -10.84
C LEU A 90 -5.36 2.39 -11.73
N LEU A 91 -6.07 3.37 -12.26
CA LEU A 91 -7.13 3.20 -13.24
C LEU A 91 -6.72 3.87 -14.55
N PHE A 92 -7.06 3.26 -15.67
CA PHE A 92 -6.78 3.78 -17.01
C PHE A 92 -8.07 4.25 -17.65
N ALA A 93 -8.16 5.55 -17.87
CA ALA A 93 -9.32 6.20 -18.49
C ALA A 93 -8.86 7.34 -19.40
N ASP A 94 -9.67 7.74 -20.36
CA ASP A 94 -9.37 8.91 -21.17
C ASP A 94 -9.34 10.19 -20.33
N THR A 95 -10.27 10.29 -19.38
CA THR A 95 -10.37 11.41 -18.45
C THR A 95 -10.78 10.96 -17.04
N ALA A 96 -10.50 11.78 -16.03
CA ALA A 96 -10.91 11.51 -14.65
C ALA A 96 -12.45 11.56 -14.48
N GLU A 97 -13.14 12.37 -15.31
CA GLU A 97 -14.59 12.51 -15.29
C GLU A 97 -15.30 11.18 -15.56
N GLN A 98 -14.73 10.30 -16.37
CA GLN A 98 -15.30 8.96 -16.61
C GLN A 98 -15.37 8.14 -15.31
N VAL A 99 -14.34 8.23 -14.47
CA VAL A 99 -14.31 7.57 -13.18
C VAL A 99 -15.27 8.25 -12.20
N ILE A 100 -15.36 9.58 -12.23
CA ILE A 100 -16.30 10.36 -11.41
C ILE A 100 -17.74 9.98 -11.73
N VAL A 101 -18.12 9.88 -13.01
CA VAL A 101 -19.45 9.44 -13.43
C VAL A 101 -19.74 8.03 -12.90
N HIS A 102 -18.77 7.13 -13.01
CA HIS A 102 -18.93 5.75 -12.51
C HIS A 102 -19.14 5.68 -10.98
N LEU A 103 -18.46 6.53 -10.20
CA LEU A 103 -18.69 6.66 -8.77
C LEU A 103 -20.07 7.25 -8.46
N SER A 104 -20.45 8.30 -9.19
CA SER A 104 -21.76 8.97 -9.05
C SER A 104 -22.94 8.02 -9.31
N ASP A 105 -22.86 7.24 -10.39
CA ASP A 105 -23.90 6.25 -10.76
C ASP A 105 -24.09 5.18 -9.66
N ARG A 106 -23.05 4.93 -8.87
CA ARG A 106 -23.08 3.99 -7.73
C ARG A 106 -23.35 4.66 -6.40
N HIS A 107 -23.57 5.97 -6.38
CA HIS A 107 -23.79 6.77 -5.17
C HIS A 107 -22.63 6.64 -4.16
N ILE A 108 -21.40 6.48 -4.65
CA ILE A 108 -20.19 6.43 -3.83
C ILE A 108 -19.69 7.87 -3.65
N PRO A 109 -19.70 8.43 -2.41
CA PRO A 109 -19.14 9.75 -2.16
C PRO A 109 -17.61 9.71 -2.26
N TRP A 110 -17.03 10.69 -2.91
CA TRP A 110 -15.56 10.80 -3.07
C TRP A 110 -15.04 12.18 -2.72
N GLN A 111 -13.75 12.27 -2.54
CA GLN A 111 -12.99 13.51 -2.42
C GLN A 111 -11.93 13.55 -3.51
N GLU A 112 -11.79 14.70 -4.15
CA GLU A 112 -10.71 14.92 -5.12
C GLU A 112 -9.38 15.10 -4.41
N ALA A 113 -8.33 14.55 -5.02
CA ALA A 113 -6.96 14.65 -4.57
C ALA A 113 -6.02 14.68 -5.78
N GLU A 114 -4.76 14.98 -5.53
CA GLU A 114 -3.69 14.83 -6.51
C GLU A 114 -2.58 13.96 -5.91
N VAL A 115 -2.06 13.03 -6.72
CA VAL A 115 -0.94 12.17 -6.36
C VAL A 115 0.20 12.40 -7.33
N THR A 116 1.39 12.68 -6.82
CA THR A 116 2.59 12.79 -7.65
C THR A 116 3.16 11.40 -7.93
N LEU A 117 3.21 11.02 -9.20
CA LEU A 117 3.85 9.80 -9.67
C LEU A 117 5.23 10.12 -10.27
N HIS A 118 6.14 9.18 -10.11
CA HIS A 118 7.50 9.23 -10.65
C HIS A 118 7.56 8.47 -11.98
N TYR A 119 8.36 8.98 -12.91
CA TYR A 119 8.54 8.40 -14.24
C TYR A 119 10.04 8.33 -14.60
N SER A 120 10.34 7.75 -15.75
CA SER A 120 11.70 7.69 -16.28
C SER A 120 12.36 9.07 -16.35
N GLY A 121 13.69 9.13 -16.16
CA GLY A 121 14.45 10.39 -16.16
C GLY A 121 14.21 11.30 -14.97
N GLY A 122 13.68 10.79 -13.85
CA GLY A 122 13.40 11.57 -12.63
C GLY A 122 12.20 12.50 -12.74
N ARG A 123 11.41 12.38 -13.80
CA ARG A 123 10.22 13.20 -14.04
C ARG A 123 9.14 12.88 -13.01
N ARG A 124 8.53 13.93 -12.47
CA ARG A 124 7.40 13.86 -11.53
C ARG A 124 6.17 14.48 -12.16
N VAL A 125 5.04 13.80 -12.08
CA VAL A 125 3.78 14.28 -12.68
C VAL A 125 2.66 14.10 -11.67
N GLY A 126 1.92 15.21 -11.40
CA GLY A 126 0.66 15.16 -10.65
C GLY A 126 -0.39 14.42 -11.45
N ARG A 127 -1.12 13.54 -10.80
CA ARG A 127 -2.23 12.79 -11.38
C ARG A 127 -3.48 12.96 -10.54
N PRO A 128 -4.64 13.13 -11.18
CA PRO A 128 -5.90 13.20 -10.44
C PRO A 128 -6.12 11.90 -9.68
N ALA A 129 -6.56 12.03 -8.45
CA ALA A 129 -6.93 10.91 -7.59
C ALA A 129 -8.30 11.16 -6.95
N LEU A 130 -9.03 10.08 -6.72
CA LEU A 130 -10.34 10.11 -6.06
C LEU A 130 -10.26 9.22 -4.84
N ARG A 131 -10.59 9.76 -3.67
CA ARG A 131 -10.54 9.05 -2.40
C ARG A 131 -11.93 8.83 -1.86
N PHE A 132 -12.20 7.63 -1.37
CA PHE A 132 -13.44 7.31 -0.67
C PHE A 132 -13.22 6.21 0.37
N ARG A 133 -14.22 5.96 1.20
CA ARG A 133 -14.21 4.88 2.17
C ARG A 133 -15.19 3.78 1.77
N ALA A 134 -14.73 2.54 1.89
CA ALA A 134 -15.56 1.35 1.78
C ALA A 134 -15.47 0.58 3.11
N GLY A 135 -16.45 0.78 3.99
CA GLY A 135 -16.37 0.33 5.38
C GLY A 135 -15.20 0.99 6.11
N GLU A 136 -14.32 0.18 6.68
CA GLU A 136 -13.12 0.65 7.38
C GLU A 136 -11.96 0.98 6.43
N ALA A 137 -11.98 0.48 5.19
CA ALA A 137 -10.91 0.66 4.24
C ALA A 137 -10.95 2.05 3.57
N SER A 138 -9.80 2.68 3.43
CA SER A 138 -9.61 3.86 2.58
C SER A 138 -9.20 3.39 1.18
N ILE A 139 -9.88 3.88 0.14
CA ILE A 139 -9.58 3.56 -1.26
C ILE A 139 -9.13 4.83 -1.98
N GLU A 140 -8.00 4.75 -2.65
CA GLU A 140 -7.44 5.82 -3.48
C GLU A 140 -7.35 5.33 -4.93
N LEU A 141 -8.12 5.94 -5.81
CA LEU A 141 -8.12 5.69 -7.24
C LEU A 141 -7.27 6.76 -7.92
N ILE A 142 -6.16 6.36 -8.55
CA ILE A 142 -5.26 7.26 -9.27
C ILE A 142 -5.53 7.09 -10.75
N VAL A 143 -5.96 8.15 -11.43
CA VAL A 143 -6.38 8.08 -12.82
C VAL A 143 -5.23 8.38 -13.76
N LEU A 144 -4.94 7.45 -14.65
CA LEU A 144 -3.95 7.55 -15.71
C LEU A 144 -4.63 7.56 -17.08
N GLY A 145 -4.08 8.35 -18.01
CA GLY A 145 -4.52 8.28 -19.40
C GLY A 145 -4.17 6.91 -20.05
N LEU A 146 -4.94 6.48 -21.02
CA LEU A 146 -4.75 5.20 -21.71
C LEU A 146 -3.35 5.01 -22.31
N ARG A 147 -2.69 6.11 -22.73
CA ARG A 147 -1.30 6.06 -23.24
C ARG A 147 -0.25 5.79 -22.17
N SER A 148 -0.60 5.80 -20.88
CA SER A 148 0.35 5.54 -19.78
C SER A 148 0.84 4.09 -19.74
N HIS A 149 0.27 3.19 -20.52
CA HIS A 149 0.79 1.82 -20.65
C HIS A 149 2.19 1.78 -21.29
N SER A 150 2.53 2.74 -22.15
CA SER A 150 3.85 2.83 -22.80
C SER A 150 4.92 3.50 -21.95
N ASP A 151 4.51 4.30 -20.97
CA ASP A 151 5.41 4.95 -20.00
C ASP A 151 4.84 4.77 -18.60
N PRO A 152 5.01 3.58 -18.00
CA PRO A 152 4.46 3.27 -16.69
C PRO A 152 5.19 4.04 -15.57
N PRO A 153 4.50 4.32 -14.46
CA PRO A 153 5.12 4.91 -13.29
C PRO A 153 6.29 4.08 -12.76
N ARG A 154 7.21 4.76 -12.09
CA ARG A 154 8.39 4.18 -11.45
C ARG A 154 8.24 4.18 -9.95
N ASP A 155 8.87 3.24 -9.31
CA ASP A 155 9.01 3.21 -7.87
C ASP A 155 9.86 4.41 -7.40
N PRO A 156 9.36 5.24 -6.46
CA PRO A 156 10.05 6.46 -6.03
C PRO A 156 11.33 6.19 -5.23
N ILE A 157 11.49 4.99 -4.67
CA ILE A 157 12.63 4.61 -3.84
C ILE A 157 13.72 3.97 -4.69
N THR A 158 13.36 2.96 -5.48
CA THR A 158 14.32 2.19 -6.27
C THR A 158 14.58 2.79 -7.65
N GLY A 159 13.68 3.66 -8.15
CA GLY A 159 13.70 4.15 -9.53
C GLY A 159 13.36 3.07 -10.57
N GLY A 160 13.12 1.83 -10.13
CA GLY A 160 12.72 0.70 -10.95
C GLY A 160 11.28 0.82 -11.46
N ARG A 161 10.81 -0.22 -12.16
CA ARG A 161 9.40 -0.30 -12.55
C ARG A 161 8.53 -0.42 -11.29
N LEU A 162 7.45 0.37 -11.21
CA LEU A 162 6.48 0.22 -10.14
C LEU A 162 5.83 -1.16 -10.25
N GLU A 163 5.90 -1.94 -9.19
CA GLU A 163 5.24 -3.23 -9.14
C GLU A 163 3.73 -3.07 -8.97
N THR A 164 2.99 -3.85 -9.73
CA THR A 164 1.53 -3.76 -9.76
C THR A 164 0.94 -5.17 -9.84
N LEU A 165 -0.27 -5.37 -9.32
CA LEU A 165 -1.05 -6.59 -9.51
C LEU A 165 -2.33 -6.29 -10.31
N SER A 166 -2.61 -7.11 -11.32
CA SER A 166 -3.91 -7.18 -11.99
C SER A 166 -4.92 -7.92 -11.13
N VAL A 167 -6.18 -7.93 -11.55
CA VAL A 167 -7.25 -8.70 -10.90
C VAL A 167 -6.87 -10.18 -10.79
N ASP A 168 -6.40 -10.79 -11.88
CA ASP A 168 -6.05 -12.21 -11.92
C ASP A 168 -4.83 -12.52 -11.04
N GLU A 169 -3.80 -11.66 -11.07
CA GLU A 169 -2.60 -11.80 -10.23
C GLU A 169 -2.92 -11.66 -8.75
N LEU A 170 -3.79 -10.71 -8.38
CA LEU A 170 -4.22 -10.54 -6.99
C LEU A 170 -5.06 -11.71 -6.52
N ASN A 171 -5.99 -12.19 -7.34
CA ASN A 171 -6.80 -13.36 -7.01
C ASN A 171 -5.92 -14.59 -6.79
N ALA A 172 -4.97 -14.87 -7.68
CA ALA A 172 -4.02 -15.97 -7.52
C ALA A 172 -3.16 -15.84 -6.25
N LEU A 173 -2.79 -14.61 -5.88
CA LEU A 173 -2.03 -14.34 -4.66
C LEU A 173 -2.85 -14.60 -3.39
N ILE A 174 -4.14 -14.27 -3.40
CA ILE A 174 -5.08 -14.54 -2.30
C ILE A 174 -5.25 -16.06 -2.13
N ASP A 175 -5.44 -16.79 -3.21
CA ASP A 175 -5.64 -18.26 -3.20
C ASP A 175 -4.41 -19.02 -2.69
N GLN A 176 -3.20 -18.45 -2.86
CA GLN A 176 -1.94 -19.07 -2.41
C GLN A 176 -1.61 -18.76 -0.95
N SER A 177 -2.31 -17.82 -0.32
CA SER A 177 -2.06 -17.45 1.07
C SER A 177 -2.76 -18.47 1.99
N PRO A 178 -2.02 -19.24 2.82
CA PRO A 178 -2.65 -20.13 3.78
C PRO A 178 -3.44 -19.33 4.81
N ALA A 179 -4.61 -19.81 5.15
CA ALA A 179 -5.51 -19.25 6.15
C ALA A 179 -4.90 -19.26 7.56
#